data_aa5aa13b5436ef9e77580c45e8617b77
#
_entry.id   aa5aa13b5436ef9e77580c45e8617b77
#
_cell.length_a   1.000
_cell.length_b   1.000
_cell.length_c   1.000
_cell.angle_alpha   90.00
_cell.angle_beta   90.00
_cell.angle_gamma   90.00
#
_symmetry.space_group_name_H-M   'P 1'
#
loop_
_entity.id
_entity.type
_entity.pdbx_description
1 polymer ?
#
loop_
_entity_poly.entity_id
_entity_poly.type
_entity_poly.pdbx_seq_one_letter_code
_entity_poly.pdbx_strand_id
1 'polypeptide(L)'
;MPAYDVRDSSIALIGSDLERRVREHAGAKESAWVKAGVIPGFQIWRVEKFAIIDCSDWVAHEKNYGTFYDGESYIVLHTYRPDGKDQALRYDLHFWLGEYTTQDEAAMAAFKAAELDEHLGGKATLYREIQNHESPRYKSYFPHFMILHGGVSTGHHSVLTMLPEDEKKMYTMVTTRHKVLKTRSADGKQLIVREVPREGLVMLQGVVYVLDKGPLFWQFNTKKSTAWARYKSAEYMMYMGQWRVPQAKFQVFDEGTSDEQEFLQAAGITSPVKDVPLPPDEGSPIDPPVLYKLNEDANGGHVVAVAAERTSLQSDGVFILDDHAFPAVYTWLGKNVPEPQRRLALQYAQNYLNDKHAKEGEHVEVATTLVKVNEEVEPASFLEAFNPRTL
;
A
#
# COMPACT_ATOMS: atom_id res chain seq x y z
N MET A 1 -18.97 3.47 -4.40
CA MET A 1 -18.00 2.79 -3.54
C MET A 1 -18.60 2.73 -2.17
N PRO A 2 -18.59 1.60 -1.44
CA PRO A 2 -18.96 1.65 -0.04
C PRO A 2 -17.95 2.59 0.65
N ALA A 3 -18.45 3.63 1.31
CA ALA A 3 -17.63 4.52 2.11
C ALA A 3 -16.98 3.64 3.20
N TYR A 4 -15.66 3.63 3.25
CA TYR A 4 -14.91 2.97 4.33
C TYR A 4 -15.30 3.68 5.62
N ASP A 5 -16.10 3.04 6.48
CA ASP A 5 -16.44 3.61 7.77
C ASP A 5 -15.20 3.52 8.66
N VAL A 6 -14.64 4.66 9.03
CA VAL A 6 -13.46 4.77 9.88
C VAL A 6 -13.63 4.06 11.22
N ARG A 7 -14.89 3.94 11.70
CA ARG A 7 -15.24 3.15 12.90
C ARG A 7 -15.00 1.66 12.71
N ASP A 8 -14.91 1.20 11.46
CA ASP A 8 -14.58 -0.17 11.09
C ASP A 8 -13.07 -0.38 10.90
N SER A 9 -12.23 0.65 11.11
CA SER A 9 -10.79 0.50 11.00
C SER A 9 -10.24 -0.40 12.10
N SER A 10 -9.33 -1.30 11.75
CA SER A 10 -8.66 -2.24 12.68
C SER A 10 -7.99 -1.57 13.89
N ILE A 11 -7.71 -0.27 13.80
CA ILE A 11 -7.06 0.52 14.84
C ILE A 11 -8.07 1.08 15.86
N ALA A 12 -9.33 1.31 15.46
CA ALA A 12 -10.41 1.66 16.40
C ALA A 12 -10.73 0.53 17.38
N LEU A 13 -10.15 -0.66 17.16
CA LEU A 13 -10.42 -1.89 17.90
C LEU A 13 -9.43 -2.16 19.02
N ILE A 14 -8.39 -1.33 19.22
CA ILE A 14 -7.46 -1.44 20.35
C ILE A 14 -8.24 -1.21 21.66
N GLY A 15 -8.28 -2.23 22.52
CA GLY A 15 -9.10 -2.27 23.74
C GLY A 15 -10.49 -2.88 23.58
N SER A 16 -10.87 -3.31 22.36
CA SER A 16 -12.18 -3.90 22.08
C SER A 16 -12.25 -5.41 22.36
N ASP A 17 -13.47 -5.98 22.33
CA ASP A 17 -13.68 -7.43 22.38
C ASP A 17 -13.00 -8.18 21.23
N LEU A 18 -12.78 -7.51 20.11
CA LEU A 18 -12.06 -8.08 18.97
C LEU A 18 -10.57 -8.19 19.26
N GLU A 19 -9.94 -7.17 19.85
CA GLU A 19 -8.54 -7.27 20.29
C GLU A 19 -8.35 -8.40 21.29
N ARG A 20 -9.30 -8.55 22.23
CA ARG A 20 -9.27 -9.67 23.18
C ARG A 20 -9.30 -11.02 22.48
N ARG A 21 -10.21 -11.21 21.50
CA ARG A 21 -10.28 -12.46 20.72
C ARG A 21 -9.00 -12.71 19.91
N VAL A 22 -8.43 -11.68 19.30
CA VAL A 22 -7.16 -11.76 18.58
C VAL A 22 -6.02 -12.17 19.52
N ARG A 23 -5.94 -11.58 20.72
CA ARG A 23 -4.92 -11.94 21.74
C ARG A 23 -5.12 -13.36 22.28
N GLU A 24 -6.34 -13.80 22.48
CA GLU A 24 -6.64 -15.16 22.92
C GLU A 24 -6.15 -16.22 21.91
N HIS A 25 -6.23 -15.93 20.62
CA HIS A 25 -5.72 -16.80 19.56
C HIS A 25 -4.21 -16.65 19.31
N ALA A 26 -3.63 -15.51 19.67
CA ALA A 26 -2.21 -15.20 19.48
C ALA A 26 -1.30 -15.60 20.65
N GLY A 27 -1.79 -16.34 21.63
CA GLY A 27 -1.14 -16.62 22.94
C GLY A 27 0.17 -17.41 22.93
N ALA A 28 0.79 -17.65 21.77
CA ALA A 28 2.16 -18.16 21.63
C ALA A 28 2.97 -17.20 20.77
N LYS A 29 4.27 -17.02 21.08
CA LYS A 29 5.19 -16.26 20.20
C LYS A 29 5.11 -16.83 18.78
N GLU A 30 4.87 -15.95 17.81
CA GLU A 30 4.72 -16.33 16.41
C GLU A 30 6.03 -16.93 15.88
N SER A 31 5.97 -18.18 15.45
CA SER A 31 7.15 -18.88 14.92
C SER A 31 7.70 -18.27 13.63
N ALA A 32 6.86 -17.55 12.88
CA ALA A 32 7.25 -16.86 11.67
C ALA A 32 8.28 -15.73 11.92
N TRP A 33 8.35 -15.21 13.16
CA TRP A 33 9.28 -14.12 13.51
C TRP A 33 10.71 -14.56 13.80
N VAL A 34 10.98 -15.84 14.00
CA VAL A 34 12.31 -16.34 14.41
C VAL A 34 13.43 -15.89 13.47
N LYS A 35 13.15 -15.77 12.17
CA LYS A 35 14.12 -15.31 11.16
C LYS A 35 13.81 -13.90 10.63
N ALA A 36 12.85 -13.21 11.21
CA ALA A 36 12.47 -11.90 10.75
C ALA A 36 13.54 -10.85 11.08
N GLY A 37 13.91 -10.04 10.11
CA GLY A 37 14.84 -8.91 10.29
C GLY A 37 16.29 -9.29 10.56
N VAL A 38 16.69 -10.55 10.41
CA VAL A 38 18.07 -11.02 10.71
C VAL A 38 19.05 -10.60 9.61
N ILE A 39 18.61 -10.64 8.36
CA ILE A 39 19.42 -10.30 7.19
C ILE A 39 18.74 -9.24 6.33
N PRO A 40 19.50 -8.35 5.63
CA PRO A 40 18.91 -7.41 4.69
C PRO A 40 18.12 -8.10 3.59
N GLY A 41 16.98 -7.51 3.21
CA GLY A 41 16.09 -8.02 2.18
C GLY A 41 14.62 -7.81 2.55
N PHE A 42 13.75 -8.46 1.78
CA PHE A 42 12.30 -8.43 1.99
C PHE A 42 11.81 -9.75 2.54
N GLN A 43 10.87 -9.67 3.46
CA GLN A 43 10.10 -10.80 3.97
C GLN A 43 8.62 -10.42 3.87
N ILE A 44 7.80 -11.35 3.39
CA ILE A 44 6.37 -11.11 3.15
C ILE A 44 5.58 -12.22 3.82
N TRP A 45 4.55 -11.83 4.54
CA TRP A 45 3.59 -12.75 5.14
C TRP A 45 2.17 -12.34 4.77
N ARG A 46 1.33 -13.31 4.53
CA ARG A 46 -0.11 -13.13 4.36
C ARG A 46 -0.81 -13.47 5.66
N VAL A 47 -1.81 -12.68 6.00
CA VAL A 47 -2.71 -12.95 7.12
C VAL A 47 -3.90 -13.74 6.58
N GLU A 48 -4.12 -14.92 7.10
CA GLU A 48 -5.23 -15.79 6.73
C GLU A 48 -6.00 -16.19 7.99
N LYS A 49 -7.18 -15.65 8.19
CA LYS A 49 -7.95 -15.79 9.43
C LYS A 49 -7.10 -15.34 10.62
N PHE A 50 -6.60 -16.28 11.44
CA PHE A 50 -5.76 -16.01 12.60
C PHE A 50 -4.32 -16.54 12.45
N ALA A 51 -3.93 -16.97 11.26
CA ALA A 51 -2.61 -17.53 10.97
C ALA A 51 -1.77 -16.57 10.11
N ILE A 52 -0.45 -16.68 10.29
CA ILE A 52 0.55 -15.98 9.50
C ILE A 52 1.17 -16.98 8.53
N ILE A 53 0.98 -16.75 7.25
CA ILE A 53 1.49 -17.60 6.17
C ILE A 53 2.73 -16.95 5.56
N ASP A 54 3.86 -17.61 5.65
CA ASP A 54 5.11 -17.13 5.06
C ASP A 54 5.03 -17.18 3.53
N CYS A 55 5.20 -16.02 2.90
CA CYS A 55 5.24 -15.82 1.45
C CYS A 55 6.62 -15.32 0.97
N SER A 56 7.65 -15.46 1.80
CA SER A 56 9.00 -14.97 1.47
C SER A 56 9.61 -15.67 0.24
N ASP A 57 9.13 -16.84 -0.12
CA ASP A 57 9.48 -17.50 -1.38
C ASP A 57 9.14 -16.69 -2.62
N TRP A 58 8.17 -15.78 -2.55
CA TRP A 58 7.83 -14.87 -3.65
C TRP A 58 8.99 -13.95 -3.99
N VAL A 59 9.74 -13.52 -2.96
CA VAL A 59 10.94 -12.68 -3.12
C VAL A 59 12.07 -13.48 -3.78
N ALA A 60 12.28 -14.72 -3.31
CA ALA A 60 13.39 -15.56 -3.79
C ALA A 60 13.24 -15.99 -5.25
N HIS A 61 12.01 -16.19 -5.70
CA HIS A 61 11.71 -16.69 -7.05
C HIS A 61 11.13 -15.63 -7.98
N GLU A 62 11.02 -14.38 -7.53
CA GLU A 62 10.33 -13.26 -8.23
C GLU A 62 8.89 -13.58 -8.66
N LYS A 63 8.41 -14.76 -8.30
CA LYS A 63 7.08 -15.24 -8.63
C LYS A 63 6.08 -14.64 -7.64
N ASN A 64 5.06 -13.94 -8.14
CA ASN A 64 4.07 -13.22 -7.35
C ASN A 64 4.65 -12.06 -6.50
N TYR A 65 5.95 -11.72 -6.62
CA TYR A 65 6.53 -10.58 -5.92
C TYR A 65 5.88 -9.28 -6.39
N GLY A 66 5.26 -8.54 -5.45
CA GLY A 66 4.48 -7.34 -5.77
C GLY A 66 3.02 -7.61 -6.15
N THR A 67 2.54 -8.86 -6.01
CA THR A 67 1.15 -9.22 -6.25
C THR A 67 0.40 -9.37 -4.94
N PHE A 68 -0.72 -8.65 -4.80
CA PHE A 68 -1.57 -8.62 -3.61
C PHE A 68 -3.01 -8.91 -4.00
N TYR A 69 -3.78 -9.47 -3.08
CA TYR A 69 -5.21 -9.74 -3.29
C TYR A 69 -6.05 -8.81 -2.42
N ASP A 70 -7.07 -8.20 -3.01
CA ASP A 70 -7.91 -7.19 -2.36
C ASP A 70 -8.79 -7.75 -1.21
N GLY A 71 -8.97 -9.06 -1.14
CA GLY A 71 -9.64 -9.74 -0.02
C GLY A 71 -8.72 -10.16 1.13
N GLU A 72 -7.45 -9.80 1.09
CA GLU A 72 -6.43 -10.27 2.04
C GLU A 72 -5.74 -9.11 2.76
N SER A 73 -4.99 -9.45 3.81
CA SER A 73 -4.04 -8.54 4.46
C SER A 73 -2.63 -9.12 4.43
N TYR A 74 -1.64 -8.26 4.34
CA TYR A 74 -0.23 -8.66 4.25
C TYR A 74 0.64 -7.89 5.23
N ILE A 75 1.71 -8.54 5.69
CA ILE A 75 2.80 -7.92 6.44
C ILE A 75 4.05 -7.99 5.57
N VAL A 76 4.72 -6.85 5.35
CA VAL A 76 5.95 -6.75 4.56
C VAL A 76 7.02 -6.09 5.40
N LEU A 77 8.12 -6.80 5.60
CA LEU A 77 9.30 -6.30 6.30
C LEU A 77 10.44 -6.06 5.30
N HIS A 78 10.91 -4.83 5.24
CA HIS A 78 12.14 -4.46 4.56
C HIS A 78 13.25 -4.22 5.58
N THR A 79 14.23 -5.10 5.59
CA THR A 79 15.44 -4.98 6.41
C THR A 79 16.57 -4.40 5.57
N TYR A 80 17.22 -3.33 6.01
CA TYR A 80 18.27 -2.67 5.22
C TYR A 80 19.33 -2.00 6.09
N ARG A 81 20.44 -1.60 5.45
CA ARG A 81 21.49 -0.75 6.03
C ARG A 81 21.50 0.58 5.29
N PRO A 82 21.34 1.72 5.98
CA PRO A 82 21.17 3.00 5.28
C PRO A 82 22.39 3.45 4.46
N ASP A 83 23.61 3.36 4.97
CA ASP A 83 24.79 3.96 4.34
C ASP A 83 26.03 3.04 4.27
N GLY A 84 25.86 1.74 4.30
CA GLY A 84 26.98 0.82 4.13
C GLY A 84 27.05 -0.32 5.14
N LYS A 85 28.17 -1.07 5.07
CA LYS A 85 28.27 -2.41 5.67
C LYS A 85 28.33 -2.44 7.20
N ASP A 86 28.71 -1.33 7.84
CA ASP A 86 29.00 -1.31 9.28
C ASP A 86 27.89 -0.64 10.14
N GLN A 87 26.80 -0.19 9.53
CA GLN A 87 25.70 0.40 10.28
C GLN A 87 24.68 -0.63 10.76
N ALA A 88 24.01 -0.29 11.86
CA ALA A 88 22.93 -1.11 12.41
C ALA A 88 21.80 -1.34 11.38
N LEU A 89 21.18 -2.51 11.44
CA LEU A 89 20.00 -2.81 10.64
C LEU A 89 18.86 -1.83 10.95
N ARG A 90 18.18 -1.42 9.91
CA ARG A 90 16.95 -0.62 9.93
C ARG A 90 15.81 -1.43 9.37
N TYR A 91 14.60 -1.12 9.81
CA TYR A 91 13.41 -1.89 9.51
C TYR A 91 12.28 -0.96 9.09
N ASP A 92 11.76 -1.16 7.87
CA ASP A 92 10.47 -0.63 7.46
C ASP A 92 9.48 -1.80 7.50
N LEU A 93 8.50 -1.70 8.37
CA LEU A 93 7.48 -2.73 8.60
C LEU A 93 6.14 -2.21 8.15
N HIS A 94 5.55 -2.85 7.16
CA HIS A 94 4.27 -2.45 6.59
C HIS A 94 3.23 -3.52 6.87
N PHE A 95 2.02 -3.12 7.24
CA PHE A 95 0.85 -3.99 7.11
C PHE A 95 -0.12 -3.35 6.11
N TRP A 96 -0.39 -4.10 5.04
CA TRP A 96 -1.24 -3.69 3.94
C TRP A 96 -2.62 -4.34 4.07
N LEU A 97 -3.67 -3.54 3.88
CA LEU A 97 -5.06 -3.92 4.03
C LEU A 97 -5.77 -3.82 2.67
N GLY A 98 -6.27 -4.95 2.18
CA GLY A 98 -7.10 -4.99 0.98
C GLY A 98 -8.48 -4.42 1.23
N GLU A 99 -9.13 -3.93 0.18
CA GLU A 99 -10.46 -3.28 0.24
C GLU A 99 -11.56 -4.22 0.77
N TYR A 100 -11.44 -5.51 0.51
CA TYR A 100 -12.41 -6.53 0.91
C TYR A 100 -11.91 -7.45 2.03
N THR A 101 -10.78 -7.13 2.66
CA THR A 101 -10.30 -7.88 3.83
C THR A 101 -11.30 -7.78 4.96
N THR A 102 -11.46 -8.84 5.75
CA THR A 102 -12.36 -8.83 6.89
C THR A 102 -11.80 -7.98 8.04
N GLN A 103 -12.68 -7.47 8.91
CA GLN A 103 -12.26 -6.73 10.11
C GLN A 103 -11.35 -7.56 11.01
N ASP A 104 -11.62 -8.87 11.14
CA ASP A 104 -10.82 -9.79 11.93
C ASP A 104 -9.40 -9.94 11.36
N GLU A 105 -9.25 -10.06 10.04
CA GLU A 105 -7.96 -10.16 9.37
C GLU A 105 -7.19 -8.84 9.41
N ALA A 106 -7.86 -7.71 9.22
CA ALA A 106 -7.26 -6.39 9.34
C ALA A 106 -6.73 -6.13 10.77
N ALA A 107 -7.52 -6.48 11.80
CA ALA A 107 -7.12 -6.39 13.20
C ALA A 107 -5.94 -7.33 13.51
N MET A 108 -5.96 -8.56 12.96
CA MET A 108 -4.86 -9.50 13.11
C MET A 108 -3.59 -8.97 12.46
N ALA A 109 -3.66 -8.38 11.26
CA ALA A 109 -2.51 -7.81 10.57
C ALA A 109 -1.87 -6.70 11.41
N ALA A 110 -2.68 -5.77 11.96
CA ALA A 110 -2.19 -4.70 12.82
C ALA A 110 -1.54 -5.25 14.12
N PHE A 111 -2.20 -6.23 14.77
CA PHE A 111 -1.68 -6.86 15.98
C PHE A 111 -0.36 -7.58 15.72
N LYS A 112 -0.28 -8.38 14.65
CA LYS A 112 0.92 -9.14 14.30
C LYS A 112 2.06 -8.26 13.82
N ALA A 113 1.76 -7.13 13.18
CA ALA A 113 2.77 -6.13 12.86
C ALA A 113 3.34 -5.47 14.12
N ALA A 114 2.50 -5.17 15.12
CA ALA A 114 2.96 -4.64 16.40
C ALA A 114 3.80 -5.69 17.18
N GLU A 115 3.41 -6.96 17.17
CA GLU A 115 4.18 -8.07 17.76
C GLU A 115 5.54 -8.22 17.08
N LEU A 116 5.60 -8.10 15.74
CA LEU A 116 6.86 -8.15 15.01
C LEU A 116 7.74 -6.94 15.31
N ASP A 117 7.17 -5.74 15.45
CA ASP A 117 7.93 -4.56 15.88
C ASP A 117 8.52 -4.74 17.27
N GLU A 118 7.77 -5.31 18.24
CA GLU A 118 8.30 -5.68 19.56
C GLU A 118 9.44 -6.72 19.44
N HIS A 119 9.30 -7.71 18.57
CA HIS A 119 10.37 -8.69 18.28
C HIS A 119 11.64 -8.02 17.75
N LEU A 120 11.52 -6.99 16.93
CA LEU A 120 12.61 -6.16 16.40
C LEU A 120 13.12 -5.12 17.40
N GLY A 121 12.66 -5.17 18.66
CA GLY A 121 13.06 -4.27 19.74
C GLY A 121 12.42 -2.88 19.65
N GLY A 122 11.26 -2.76 19.04
CA GLY A 122 10.52 -1.51 18.85
C GLY A 122 11.20 -0.51 17.90
N LYS A 123 12.14 -0.98 17.07
CA LYS A 123 12.98 -0.14 16.21
C LYS A 123 12.43 0.04 14.80
N ALA A 124 11.35 -0.65 14.43
CA ALA A 124 10.79 -0.53 13.11
C ALA A 124 10.06 0.81 12.94
N THR A 125 10.19 1.40 11.74
CA THR A 125 9.21 2.35 11.25
C THR A 125 8.02 1.54 10.77
N LEU A 126 6.87 1.71 11.42
CA LEU A 126 5.67 0.91 11.17
C LEU A 126 4.66 1.70 10.34
N TYR A 127 4.27 1.13 9.22
CA TYR A 127 3.35 1.73 8.24
C TYR A 127 2.04 0.94 8.17
N ARG A 128 0.90 1.64 8.27
CA ARG A 128 -0.38 1.12 7.83
C ARG A 128 -0.60 1.55 6.39
N GLU A 129 -0.68 0.59 5.49
CA GLU A 129 -0.96 0.78 4.08
C GLU A 129 -2.39 0.34 3.77
N ILE A 130 -3.13 1.15 3.03
CA ILE A 130 -4.50 0.82 2.59
C ILE A 130 -4.50 0.71 1.08
N GLN A 131 -5.19 -0.28 0.55
CA GLN A 131 -5.35 -0.44 -0.89
C GLN A 131 -5.80 0.86 -1.56
N ASN A 132 -5.18 1.21 -2.67
CA ASN A 132 -5.33 2.44 -3.46
C ASN A 132 -4.75 3.72 -2.82
N HIS A 133 -4.30 3.66 -1.56
CA HIS A 133 -3.71 4.78 -0.81
C HIS A 133 -2.33 4.42 -0.27
N GLU A 134 -1.64 3.49 -0.92
CA GLU A 134 -0.33 3.02 -0.50
C GLU A 134 0.71 4.14 -0.59
N SER A 135 1.61 4.16 0.38
CA SER A 135 2.72 5.09 0.37
C SER A 135 3.63 4.90 -0.86
N PRO A 136 4.28 5.97 -1.35
CA PRO A 136 5.31 5.84 -2.37
C PRO A 136 6.44 4.91 -1.95
N ARG A 137 6.76 4.87 -0.65
CA ARG A 137 7.77 3.99 -0.07
C ARG A 137 7.42 2.53 -0.29
N TYR A 138 6.20 2.12 0.07
CA TYR A 138 5.71 0.75 -0.11
C TYR A 138 5.72 0.33 -1.57
N LYS A 139 5.14 1.16 -2.43
CA LYS A 139 5.09 0.88 -3.88
C LYS A 139 6.49 0.76 -4.48
N SER A 140 7.48 1.53 -4.01
CA SER A 140 8.84 1.50 -4.55
C SER A 140 9.60 0.18 -4.35
N TYR A 141 9.13 -0.69 -3.48
CA TYR A 141 9.73 -1.99 -3.25
C TYR A 141 9.49 -2.97 -4.40
N PHE A 142 8.43 -2.77 -5.16
CA PHE A 142 7.97 -3.74 -6.15
C PHE A 142 8.19 -3.18 -7.55
N PRO A 143 8.91 -3.92 -8.44
CA PRO A 143 9.07 -3.54 -9.85
C PRO A 143 7.71 -3.39 -10.55
N HIS A 144 6.78 -4.25 -10.16
CA HIS A 144 5.39 -4.24 -10.58
C HIS A 144 4.51 -4.32 -9.34
N PHE A 145 3.53 -3.45 -9.22
CA PHE A 145 2.56 -3.48 -8.12
C PHE A 145 1.21 -3.89 -8.68
N MET A 146 0.80 -5.11 -8.36
CA MET A 146 -0.43 -5.73 -8.88
C MET A 146 -1.43 -5.98 -7.76
N ILE A 147 -2.65 -5.54 -7.98
CA ILE A 147 -3.80 -5.86 -7.12
C ILE A 147 -4.77 -6.72 -7.93
N LEU A 148 -5.05 -7.90 -7.40
CA LEU A 148 -5.98 -8.87 -7.96
C LEU A 148 -7.23 -8.95 -7.11
N HIS A 149 -8.35 -9.26 -7.77
CA HIS A 149 -9.59 -9.52 -7.06
C HIS A 149 -9.61 -10.92 -6.47
N GLY A 150 -10.02 -11.03 -5.19
CA GLY A 150 -10.21 -12.30 -4.51
C GLY A 150 -9.43 -12.45 -3.22
N GLY A 151 -9.27 -13.68 -2.80
CA GLY A 151 -8.61 -14.09 -1.58
C GLY A 151 -8.67 -15.60 -1.39
N VAL A 152 -8.15 -16.12 -0.27
CA VAL A 152 -8.16 -17.57 0.05
C VAL A 152 -9.55 -18.18 -0.06
N SER A 153 -10.58 -17.43 0.35
CA SER A 153 -11.97 -17.87 0.29
C SER A 153 -12.52 -18.06 -1.12
N THR A 154 -11.93 -17.42 -2.13
CA THR A 154 -12.36 -17.49 -3.53
C THR A 154 -11.56 -18.49 -4.37
N GLY A 155 -10.60 -19.21 -3.73
CA GLY A 155 -9.72 -20.14 -4.43
C GLY A 155 -8.73 -19.41 -5.31
N HIS A 156 -7.59 -19.03 -4.75
CA HIS A 156 -6.52 -18.37 -5.51
C HIS A 156 -6.16 -19.13 -6.78
N HIS A 157 -6.54 -18.59 -7.90
CA HIS A 157 -5.83 -18.92 -9.12
C HIS A 157 -4.56 -18.06 -9.14
N SER A 158 -3.40 -18.70 -9.03
CA SER A 158 -2.13 -18.01 -9.26
C SER A 158 -2.24 -17.26 -10.59
N VAL A 159 -1.86 -15.98 -10.62
CA VAL A 159 -1.78 -15.18 -11.86
C VAL A 159 -1.05 -15.91 -12.99
N LEU A 160 -0.26 -16.90 -12.60
CA LEU A 160 0.60 -17.70 -13.47
C LEU A 160 -0.02 -19.03 -13.89
N THR A 161 -1.20 -19.39 -13.38
CA THR A 161 -1.95 -20.54 -13.88
C THR A 161 -2.85 -20.14 -15.05
N MET A 162 -3.03 -21.07 -15.96
CA MET A 162 -3.95 -20.88 -17.08
C MET A 162 -5.36 -20.71 -16.54
N LEU A 163 -6.07 -19.68 -16.98
CA LEU A 163 -7.48 -19.51 -16.66
C LEU A 163 -8.30 -20.64 -17.28
N PRO A 164 -9.39 -21.07 -16.66
CA PRO A 164 -10.41 -21.88 -17.34
C PRO A 164 -10.85 -21.22 -18.65
N GLU A 165 -11.25 -22.01 -19.65
CA GLU A 165 -11.60 -21.49 -20.99
C GLU A 165 -12.74 -20.47 -20.98
N ASP A 166 -13.63 -20.54 -20.00
CA ASP A 166 -14.78 -19.65 -19.80
C ASP A 166 -14.47 -18.44 -18.93
N GLU A 167 -13.32 -18.42 -18.25
CA GLU A 167 -12.91 -17.33 -17.39
C GLU A 167 -12.05 -16.32 -18.17
N LYS A 168 -12.41 -15.05 -18.10
CA LYS A 168 -11.64 -13.94 -18.64
C LYS A 168 -11.46 -12.88 -17.59
N LYS A 169 -10.25 -12.36 -17.46
CA LYS A 169 -9.94 -11.28 -16.50
C LYS A 169 -9.58 -10.01 -17.24
N MET A 170 -9.99 -8.88 -16.69
CA MET A 170 -9.64 -7.56 -17.19
C MET A 170 -8.71 -6.86 -16.22
N TYR A 171 -7.64 -6.28 -16.76
CA TYR A 171 -6.69 -5.49 -15.98
C TYR A 171 -6.61 -4.07 -16.53
N THR A 172 -6.51 -3.11 -15.63
CA THR A 172 -6.08 -1.75 -15.94
C THR A 172 -4.61 -1.61 -15.62
N MET A 173 -3.88 -0.92 -16.49
CA MET A 173 -2.46 -0.69 -16.35
C MET A 173 -2.17 0.80 -16.46
N VAL A 174 -1.69 1.38 -15.37
CA VAL A 174 -1.40 2.79 -15.23
C VAL A 174 0.04 2.95 -14.76
N THR A 175 0.76 3.88 -15.35
CA THR A 175 2.08 4.27 -14.83
C THR A 175 1.94 5.53 -14.00
N THR A 176 2.48 5.51 -12.80
CA THR A 176 2.56 6.67 -11.92
C THR A 176 3.97 7.20 -11.87
N ARG A 177 4.11 8.52 -11.78
CA ARG A 177 5.38 9.15 -11.41
C ARG A 177 5.42 9.21 -9.90
N HIS A 178 6.42 8.60 -9.30
CA HIS A 178 6.74 8.87 -7.91
C HIS A 178 7.85 9.92 -7.88
N LYS A 179 7.70 10.97 -7.12
CA LYS A 179 8.85 11.74 -6.61
C LYS A 179 9.59 10.81 -5.65
N VAL A 180 10.41 9.92 -6.19
CA VAL A 180 11.27 9.07 -5.37
C VAL A 180 12.30 9.98 -4.73
N LEU A 181 12.24 10.07 -3.41
CA LEU A 181 13.37 10.40 -2.58
C LEU A 181 14.63 9.74 -3.16
N LYS A 182 15.66 10.50 -3.44
CA LYS A 182 16.96 10.18 -4.07
C LYS A 182 17.54 8.79 -3.82
N THR A 183 16.83 7.72 -4.12
CA THR A 183 17.35 6.36 -4.12
C THR A 183 17.35 5.81 -5.53
N ARG A 184 18.47 5.91 -6.17
CA ARG A 184 19.08 5.18 -7.32
C ARG A 184 18.19 4.60 -8.45
N SER A 185 16.89 4.85 -8.55
CA SER A 185 16.11 4.53 -9.74
C SER A 185 15.83 5.82 -10.49
N ALA A 186 16.50 6.03 -11.60
CA ALA A 186 16.52 7.28 -12.34
C ALA A 186 15.16 7.69 -12.94
N ASP A 187 14.15 6.84 -12.93
CA ASP A 187 12.94 7.09 -13.73
C ASP A 187 11.64 7.27 -12.93
N GLY A 188 11.61 7.04 -11.64
CA GLY A 188 10.45 7.34 -10.76
C GLY A 188 9.07 6.89 -11.25
N LYS A 189 9.02 6.03 -12.27
CA LYS A 189 7.79 5.55 -12.89
C LYS A 189 7.58 4.08 -12.54
N GLN A 190 6.43 3.78 -11.98
CA GLN A 190 6.04 2.43 -11.62
C GLN A 190 4.81 2.01 -12.42
N LEU A 191 4.75 0.74 -12.80
CA LEU A 191 3.55 0.14 -13.36
C LEU A 191 2.65 -0.34 -12.23
N ILE A 192 1.43 0.18 -12.19
CA ILE A 192 0.36 -0.30 -11.32
C ILE A 192 -0.62 -1.08 -12.16
N VAL A 193 -0.88 -2.32 -11.77
CA VAL A 193 -1.80 -3.24 -12.42
C VAL A 193 -2.94 -3.56 -11.47
N ARG A 194 -4.18 -3.43 -11.94
CA ARG A 194 -5.37 -3.77 -11.14
C ARG A 194 -6.30 -4.65 -11.94
N GLU A 195 -6.76 -5.73 -11.33
CA GLU A 195 -7.90 -6.47 -11.84
C GLU A 195 -9.17 -5.64 -11.65
N VAL A 196 -10.00 -5.57 -12.69
CA VAL A 196 -11.25 -4.82 -12.67
C VAL A 196 -12.39 -5.68 -13.19
N PRO A 197 -13.61 -5.54 -12.65
CA PRO A 197 -14.77 -6.23 -13.17
C PRO A 197 -15.04 -5.81 -14.62
N ARG A 198 -15.33 -6.78 -15.50
CA ARG A 198 -15.66 -6.49 -16.91
C ARG A 198 -17.05 -5.91 -17.07
N GLU A 199 -18.00 -6.42 -16.29
CA GLU A 199 -19.38 -5.95 -16.33
C GLU A 199 -19.48 -4.50 -15.87
N GLY A 200 -20.09 -3.66 -16.71
CA GLY A 200 -20.25 -2.24 -16.40
C GLY A 200 -18.96 -1.41 -16.49
N LEU A 201 -17.85 -2.00 -16.94
CA LEU A 201 -16.59 -1.26 -17.06
C LEU A 201 -16.74 -0.08 -18.01
N VAL A 202 -16.43 1.10 -17.51
CA VAL A 202 -16.28 2.32 -18.28
C VAL A 202 -14.79 2.57 -18.49
N MET A 203 -14.33 2.45 -19.73
CA MET A 203 -12.93 2.71 -20.06
C MET A 203 -12.62 4.20 -20.02
N LEU A 204 -11.43 4.54 -19.51
CA LEU A 204 -10.96 5.92 -19.35
C LEU A 204 -9.75 6.19 -20.24
N GLN A 205 -9.64 7.41 -20.75
CA GLN A 205 -8.45 7.85 -21.48
C GLN A 205 -7.20 7.84 -20.58
N GLY A 206 -6.05 7.57 -21.17
CA GLY A 206 -4.76 7.52 -20.47
C GLY A 206 -4.43 6.16 -19.85
N VAL A 207 -5.39 5.22 -19.82
CA VAL A 207 -5.23 3.87 -19.27
C VAL A 207 -4.95 2.87 -20.40
N VAL A 208 -4.10 1.88 -20.13
CA VAL A 208 -3.95 0.68 -20.95
C VAL A 208 -4.79 -0.43 -20.34
N TYR A 209 -5.58 -1.11 -21.13
CA TYR A 209 -6.41 -2.24 -20.69
C TYR A 209 -5.88 -3.54 -21.22
N VAL A 210 -6.00 -4.59 -20.43
CA VAL A 210 -5.58 -5.93 -20.83
C VAL A 210 -6.68 -6.92 -20.55
N LEU A 211 -7.10 -7.63 -21.59
CA LEU A 211 -8.01 -8.76 -21.50
C LEU A 211 -7.18 -10.04 -21.50
N ASP A 212 -7.21 -10.74 -20.38
CA ASP A 212 -6.62 -12.05 -20.22
C ASP A 212 -7.65 -13.12 -20.61
N LYS A 213 -7.33 -13.89 -21.64
CA LYS A 213 -8.17 -14.96 -22.17
C LYS A 213 -7.54 -16.34 -21.93
N GLY A 214 -6.63 -16.46 -20.95
CA GLY A 214 -5.87 -17.67 -20.67
C GLY A 214 -4.67 -17.86 -21.60
N PRO A 215 -4.85 -18.49 -22.77
CA PRO A 215 -3.75 -18.70 -23.73
C PRO A 215 -3.40 -17.45 -24.53
N LEU A 216 -4.12 -16.35 -24.36
CA LEU A 216 -3.99 -15.14 -25.16
C LEU A 216 -4.23 -13.91 -24.31
N PHE A 217 -3.30 -12.96 -24.34
CA PHE A 217 -3.45 -11.62 -23.78
C PHE A 217 -3.73 -10.61 -24.89
N TRP A 218 -4.74 -9.79 -24.71
CA TRP A 218 -5.09 -8.68 -25.59
C TRP A 218 -4.86 -7.37 -24.86
N GLN A 219 -3.94 -6.56 -25.39
CA GLN A 219 -3.68 -5.21 -24.89
C GLN A 219 -4.46 -4.19 -25.72
N PHE A 220 -5.17 -3.29 -25.07
CA PHE A 220 -5.87 -2.16 -25.69
C PHE A 220 -5.28 -0.85 -25.21
N ASN A 221 -4.78 -0.06 -26.14
CA ASN A 221 -4.18 1.24 -25.88
C ASN A 221 -5.20 2.36 -26.15
N THR A 222 -5.59 3.11 -25.12
CA THR A 222 -6.38 4.33 -25.34
C THR A 222 -5.53 5.43 -25.96
N LYS A 223 -6.15 6.39 -26.66
CA LYS A 223 -5.43 7.46 -27.40
C LYS A 223 -4.47 8.25 -26.52
N LYS A 224 -4.89 8.57 -25.29
CA LYS A 224 -4.08 9.36 -24.35
C LYS A 224 -3.12 8.52 -23.48
N SER A 225 -3.10 7.19 -23.64
CA SER A 225 -2.14 6.36 -22.93
C SER A 225 -0.71 6.66 -23.39
N THR A 226 0.22 6.76 -22.43
CA THR A 226 1.61 7.12 -22.73
C THR A 226 2.37 5.97 -23.40
N ALA A 227 3.38 6.27 -24.23
CA ALA A 227 4.24 5.23 -24.81
C ALA A 227 4.90 4.36 -23.74
N TRP A 228 5.25 4.96 -22.60
CA TRP A 228 5.80 4.24 -21.46
C TRP A 228 4.81 3.24 -20.85
N ALA A 229 3.55 3.66 -20.64
CA ALA A 229 2.50 2.77 -20.13
C ALA A 229 2.25 1.59 -21.07
N ARG A 230 2.17 1.87 -22.40
CA ARG A 230 2.01 0.83 -23.43
C ARG A 230 3.15 -0.20 -23.40
N TYR A 231 4.39 0.31 -23.37
CA TYR A 231 5.59 -0.53 -23.34
C TYR A 231 5.65 -1.39 -22.07
N LYS A 232 5.48 -0.77 -20.91
CA LYS A 232 5.54 -1.49 -19.61
C LYS A 232 4.40 -2.49 -19.44
N SER A 233 3.22 -2.18 -19.95
CA SER A 233 2.10 -3.13 -19.98
C SER A 233 2.42 -4.37 -20.82
N ALA A 234 2.97 -4.15 -22.01
CA ALA A 234 3.38 -5.26 -22.88
C ALA A 234 4.50 -6.10 -22.24
N GLU A 235 5.54 -5.46 -21.70
CA GLU A 235 6.66 -6.12 -21.00
C GLU A 235 6.13 -7.00 -19.84
N TYR A 236 5.24 -6.44 -19.02
CA TYR A 236 4.69 -7.15 -17.88
C TYR A 236 3.81 -8.34 -18.28
N MET A 237 3.02 -8.19 -19.34
CA MET A 237 2.21 -9.30 -19.85
C MET A 237 3.05 -10.40 -20.47
N MET A 238 4.13 -10.05 -21.16
CA MET A 238 5.10 -11.05 -21.62
C MET A 238 5.69 -11.83 -20.44
N TYR A 239 6.03 -11.12 -19.36
CA TYR A 239 6.46 -11.75 -18.11
C TYR A 239 5.42 -12.70 -17.53
N MET A 240 4.15 -12.30 -17.42
CA MET A 240 3.09 -13.19 -16.96
C MET A 240 2.86 -14.37 -17.90
N GLY A 241 2.92 -14.14 -19.21
CA GLY A 241 2.66 -15.14 -20.22
C GLY A 241 3.72 -16.24 -20.31
N GLN A 242 4.98 -15.95 -19.97
CA GLN A 242 6.06 -16.94 -20.03
C GLN A 242 5.90 -18.08 -19.02
N TRP A 243 5.20 -17.83 -17.90
CA TRP A 243 4.96 -18.84 -16.87
C TRP A 243 3.75 -19.74 -17.14
N ARG A 244 3.01 -19.48 -18.22
CA ARG A 244 1.85 -20.30 -18.62
C ARG A 244 2.25 -21.47 -19.49
N VAL A 245 1.51 -22.55 -19.40
CA VAL A 245 1.73 -23.74 -20.24
C VAL A 245 0.41 -24.08 -20.95
N PRO A 246 0.36 -23.95 -22.30
CA PRO A 246 1.40 -23.40 -23.18
C PRO A 246 1.62 -21.90 -22.94
N GLN A 247 2.78 -21.40 -23.35
CA GLN A 247 3.10 -19.98 -23.25
C GLN A 247 2.04 -19.11 -23.95
N ALA A 248 1.56 -18.08 -23.27
CA ALA A 248 0.51 -17.20 -23.79
C ALA A 248 1.00 -16.39 -25.00
N LYS A 249 0.09 -16.14 -25.95
CA LYS A 249 0.30 -15.24 -27.09
C LYS A 249 -0.20 -13.84 -26.76
N PHE A 250 0.21 -12.86 -27.58
CA PHE A 250 -0.11 -11.45 -27.38
C PHE A 250 -0.68 -10.83 -28.65
N GLN A 251 -1.65 -9.93 -28.47
CA GLN A 251 -2.18 -9.09 -29.52
C GLN A 251 -2.41 -7.69 -28.95
N VAL A 252 -2.14 -6.66 -29.75
CA VAL A 252 -2.28 -5.25 -29.36
C VAL A 252 -3.32 -4.61 -30.25
N PHE A 253 -4.21 -3.83 -29.64
CA PHE A 253 -5.26 -3.04 -30.25
C PHE A 253 -5.06 -1.58 -29.86
N ASP A 254 -5.33 -0.67 -30.78
CA ASP A 254 -5.28 0.77 -30.55
C ASP A 254 -6.67 1.39 -30.75
N GLU A 255 -7.06 2.30 -29.88
CA GLU A 255 -8.31 3.03 -30.00
C GLU A 255 -8.36 3.83 -31.34
N GLY A 256 -9.46 3.66 -32.07
CA GLY A 256 -9.70 4.30 -33.37
C GLY A 256 -9.16 3.52 -34.57
N THR A 257 -8.64 2.31 -34.39
CA THR A 257 -8.26 1.42 -35.48
C THR A 257 -9.43 0.52 -35.91
N SER A 258 -9.29 -0.14 -37.05
CA SER A 258 -10.37 -0.96 -37.61
C SER A 258 -10.70 -2.21 -36.79
N ASP A 259 -9.79 -2.67 -35.96
CA ASP A 259 -9.86 -3.84 -35.09
C ASP A 259 -10.29 -3.52 -33.65
N GLU A 260 -10.48 -2.26 -33.30
CA GLU A 260 -10.97 -1.82 -31.99
C GLU A 260 -12.22 -2.57 -31.57
N GLN A 261 -13.17 -2.74 -32.48
CA GLN A 261 -14.46 -3.40 -32.19
C GLN A 261 -14.30 -4.86 -31.80
N GLU A 262 -13.29 -5.54 -32.29
CA GLU A 262 -12.97 -6.92 -31.93
C GLU A 262 -12.62 -7.00 -30.43
N PHE A 263 -11.77 -6.08 -29.94
CA PHE A 263 -11.42 -6.01 -28.51
C PHE A 263 -12.64 -5.70 -27.67
N LEU A 264 -13.38 -4.64 -27.98
CA LEU A 264 -14.53 -4.18 -27.19
C LEU A 264 -15.60 -5.27 -27.06
N GLN A 265 -15.90 -5.95 -28.18
CA GLN A 265 -16.86 -7.06 -28.19
C GLN A 265 -16.38 -8.25 -27.33
N ALA A 266 -15.11 -8.64 -27.43
CA ALA A 266 -14.55 -9.72 -26.64
C ALA A 266 -14.49 -9.40 -25.13
N ALA A 267 -14.27 -8.13 -24.79
CA ALA A 267 -14.28 -7.63 -23.42
C ALA A 267 -15.69 -7.43 -22.85
N GLY A 268 -16.74 -7.42 -23.72
CA GLY A 268 -18.10 -7.13 -23.30
C GLY A 268 -18.36 -5.64 -23.03
N ILE A 269 -17.56 -4.75 -23.63
CA ILE A 269 -17.63 -3.30 -23.43
C ILE A 269 -18.49 -2.68 -24.51
N THR A 270 -19.54 -1.98 -24.09
CA THR A 270 -20.51 -1.32 -25.00
C THR A 270 -20.42 0.20 -24.95
N SER A 271 -19.76 0.75 -23.94
CA SER A 271 -19.63 2.20 -23.76
C SER A 271 -18.35 2.73 -24.44
N PRO A 272 -18.39 3.93 -25.03
CA PRO A 272 -17.17 4.54 -25.55
C PRO A 272 -16.19 4.88 -24.42
N VAL A 273 -14.90 5.00 -24.78
CA VAL A 273 -13.85 5.44 -23.85
C VAL A 273 -14.17 6.88 -23.40
N LYS A 274 -14.25 7.10 -22.10
CA LYS A 274 -14.54 8.41 -21.52
C LYS A 274 -13.26 9.21 -21.32
N ASP A 275 -13.31 10.48 -21.73
CA ASP A 275 -12.27 11.46 -21.48
C ASP A 275 -12.53 12.18 -20.15
N VAL A 276 -12.28 11.48 -19.06
CA VAL A 276 -12.31 12.05 -17.71
C VAL A 276 -10.86 12.30 -17.31
N PRO A 277 -10.52 13.47 -16.74
CA PRO A 277 -9.19 13.69 -16.21
C PRO A 277 -8.84 12.57 -15.25
N LEU A 278 -7.73 11.88 -15.51
CA LEU A 278 -7.12 11.03 -14.47
C LEU A 278 -6.79 11.95 -13.28
N PRO A 279 -6.85 11.44 -12.05
CA PRO A 279 -6.41 12.22 -10.88
C PRO A 279 -5.07 12.88 -11.22
N PRO A 280 -4.89 14.17 -10.94
CA PRO A 280 -3.70 14.89 -11.35
C PRO A 280 -2.47 14.14 -10.86
N ASP A 281 -1.54 13.86 -11.78
CA ASP A 281 -0.17 13.56 -11.42
C ASP A 281 0.31 14.71 -10.52
N GLU A 282 0.72 14.41 -9.32
CA GLU A 282 1.28 15.22 -8.25
C GLU A 282 1.87 16.58 -8.70
N GLY A 283 1.06 17.60 -8.86
CA GLY A 283 1.47 18.93 -9.33
C GLY A 283 0.60 20.07 -8.83
N SER A 284 -0.45 19.75 -8.05
CA SER A 284 -1.25 20.77 -7.37
C SER A 284 -0.41 21.45 -6.27
N PRO A 285 -0.67 22.73 -5.96
CA PRO A 285 -0.06 23.38 -4.81
C PRO A 285 -0.29 22.50 -3.58
N ILE A 286 0.80 22.10 -2.95
CA ILE A 286 0.75 21.23 -1.78
C ILE A 286 0.78 22.12 -0.56
N ASP A 287 -0.24 22.00 0.29
CA ASP A 287 -0.24 22.70 1.57
C ASP A 287 1.00 22.30 2.38
N PRO A 288 1.57 23.26 3.13
CA PRO A 288 2.71 22.96 3.98
C PRO A 288 2.34 21.91 5.04
N PRO A 289 3.29 21.08 5.47
CA PRO A 289 3.05 20.12 6.54
C PRO A 289 2.68 20.84 7.84
N VAL A 290 1.81 20.23 8.62
CA VAL A 290 1.42 20.76 9.95
C VAL A 290 1.89 19.80 11.03
N LEU A 291 2.58 20.34 12.04
CA LEU A 291 3.06 19.60 13.19
C LEU A 291 2.20 19.89 14.42
N TYR A 292 1.79 18.83 15.10
CA TYR A 292 1.04 18.90 16.35
C TYR A 292 1.79 18.19 17.46
N LYS A 293 1.74 18.73 18.67
CA LYS A 293 2.15 18.03 19.89
C LYS A 293 0.93 17.39 20.54
N LEU A 294 1.02 16.12 20.91
CA LEU A 294 0.01 15.43 21.70
C LEU A 294 0.17 15.83 23.16
N ASN A 295 -0.87 16.34 23.76
CA ASN A 295 -0.99 16.58 25.18
C ASN A 295 -2.03 15.63 25.76
N GLU A 296 -1.65 14.80 26.73
CA GLU A 296 -2.58 13.95 27.46
C GLU A 296 -3.10 14.70 28.69
N ASP A 297 -4.40 14.72 28.86
CA ASP A 297 -5.07 15.23 30.06
C ASP A 297 -6.05 14.18 30.61
N ALA A 298 -6.72 14.50 31.70
CA ALA A 298 -7.66 13.59 32.38
C ALA A 298 -8.89 13.21 31.50
N ASN A 299 -9.12 13.91 30.40
CA ASN A 299 -10.25 13.70 29.48
C ASN A 299 -9.85 12.99 28.17
N GLY A 300 -8.59 12.60 28.03
CA GLY A 300 -8.01 12.00 26.83
C GLY A 300 -7.00 12.92 26.15
N GLY A 301 -6.32 12.42 25.11
CA GLY A 301 -5.31 13.18 24.40
C GLY A 301 -5.92 14.21 23.45
N HIS A 302 -5.40 15.43 23.44
CA HIS A 302 -5.70 16.44 22.44
C HIS A 302 -4.42 16.93 21.75
N VAL A 303 -4.51 17.35 20.50
CA VAL A 303 -3.37 17.82 19.72
C VAL A 303 -3.37 19.37 19.66
N VAL A 304 -2.18 19.94 19.80
CA VAL A 304 -1.94 21.39 19.71
C VAL A 304 -0.92 21.65 18.62
N ALA A 305 -1.26 22.52 17.66
CA ALA A 305 -0.35 22.89 16.60
C ALA A 305 0.90 23.59 17.16
N VAL A 306 2.06 23.20 16.65
CA VAL A 306 3.37 23.77 16.97
C VAL A 306 4.10 24.12 15.68
N ALA A 307 5.22 24.87 15.79
CA ALA A 307 6.03 25.16 14.60
C ALA A 307 6.48 23.86 13.91
N ALA A 308 6.26 23.78 12.61
CA ALA A 308 6.66 22.61 11.81
C ALA A 308 8.18 22.61 11.55
N GLU A 309 8.94 22.47 12.62
CA GLU A 309 10.40 22.47 12.63
C GLU A 309 10.93 21.26 13.41
N ARG A 310 12.07 20.70 12.99
CA ARG A 310 12.72 19.59 13.72
C ARG A 310 13.07 19.96 15.16
N THR A 311 13.36 21.22 15.41
CA THR A 311 13.67 21.76 16.75
C THR A 311 12.48 21.74 17.71
N SER A 312 11.25 21.60 17.20
CA SER A 312 10.05 21.44 18.01
C SER A 312 9.90 20.05 18.62
N LEU A 313 10.58 19.05 18.05
CA LEU A 313 10.52 17.66 18.52
C LEU A 313 11.30 17.50 19.83
N GLN A 314 10.68 16.90 20.84
CA GLN A 314 11.24 16.70 22.18
C GLN A 314 11.25 15.20 22.52
N SER A 315 12.34 14.71 23.09
CA SER A 315 12.55 13.28 23.37
C SER A 315 11.54 12.65 24.33
N ASP A 316 10.79 13.44 25.08
CA ASP A 316 9.71 13.01 25.99
C ASP A 316 8.30 13.21 25.39
N GLY A 317 8.21 13.68 24.12
CA GLY A 317 6.96 14.03 23.48
C GLY A 317 6.51 13.06 22.40
N VAL A 318 5.19 13.06 22.16
CA VAL A 318 4.54 12.45 21.01
C VAL A 318 4.08 13.55 20.07
N PHE A 319 4.44 13.47 18.80
CA PHE A 319 4.09 14.48 17.80
C PHE A 319 3.40 13.82 16.60
N ILE A 320 2.42 14.54 16.05
CA ILE A 320 1.71 14.14 14.82
C ILE A 320 2.10 15.14 13.73
N LEU A 321 2.65 14.62 12.63
CA LEU A 321 2.96 15.39 11.44
C LEU A 321 2.00 14.96 10.33
N ASP A 322 1.17 15.91 9.89
CA ASP A 322 0.29 15.74 8.73
C ASP A 322 1.01 16.29 7.49
N ASP A 323 1.47 15.41 6.63
CA ASP A 323 2.24 15.76 5.42
C ASP A 323 1.38 15.65 4.16
N HIS A 324 0.94 16.79 3.67
CA HIS A 324 0.09 16.88 2.47
C HIS A 324 0.82 16.55 1.16
N ALA A 325 2.16 16.59 1.13
CA ALA A 325 2.93 16.27 -0.09
C ALA A 325 3.10 14.77 -0.33
N PHE A 326 3.14 14.03 0.74
CA PHE A 326 3.10 12.57 0.73
C PHE A 326 1.94 12.21 1.65
N PRO A 327 0.72 11.96 1.12
CA PRO A 327 -0.46 11.80 1.94
C PRO A 327 -0.24 10.70 2.99
N ALA A 328 0.35 11.12 4.10
CA ALA A 328 0.69 10.29 5.25
C ALA A 328 0.61 11.11 6.53
N VAL A 329 0.12 10.49 7.58
CA VAL A 329 0.15 11.03 8.94
C VAL A 329 1.17 10.26 9.75
N TYR A 330 2.19 10.97 10.20
CA TYR A 330 3.27 10.42 10.99
C TYR A 330 3.01 10.65 12.48
N THR A 331 3.16 9.62 13.31
CA THR A 331 3.29 9.76 14.75
C THR A 331 4.75 9.57 15.14
N TRP A 332 5.43 10.65 15.47
CA TRP A 332 6.80 10.61 15.96
C TRP A 332 6.83 10.46 17.48
N LEU A 333 7.67 9.53 17.93
CA LEU A 333 7.84 9.15 19.33
C LEU A 333 9.25 9.47 19.80
N GLY A 334 9.36 10.37 20.79
CA GLY A 334 10.61 10.61 21.46
C GLY A 334 11.13 9.36 22.20
N LYS A 335 12.43 9.24 22.38
CA LYS A 335 13.06 8.07 23.00
C LYS A 335 12.66 7.83 24.46
N ASN A 336 12.24 8.87 25.15
CA ASN A 336 11.82 8.81 26.55
C ASN A 336 10.29 8.61 26.73
N VAL A 337 9.54 8.48 25.61
CA VAL A 337 8.10 8.23 25.67
C VAL A 337 7.83 6.86 26.29
N PRO A 338 6.94 6.74 27.32
CA PRO A 338 6.61 5.48 27.96
C PRO A 338 6.03 4.43 27.01
N GLU A 339 6.33 3.16 27.27
CA GLU A 339 5.88 2.04 26.42
C GLU A 339 4.37 1.98 26.17
N PRO A 340 3.48 2.26 27.15
CA PRO A 340 2.04 2.29 26.88
C PRO A 340 1.65 3.30 25.78
N GLN A 341 2.26 4.48 25.76
CA GLN A 341 2.00 5.50 24.74
C GLN A 341 2.61 5.10 23.38
N ARG A 342 3.78 4.45 23.38
CA ARG A 342 4.41 3.95 22.13
C ARG A 342 3.52 2.97 21.39
N ARG A 343 2.80 2.11 22.10
CA ARG A 343 1.85 1.14 21.53
C ARG A 343 0.64 1.79 20.88
N LEU A 344 0.29 3.00 21.30
CA LEU A 344 -0.87 3.74 20.79
C LEU A 344 -0.53 4.68 19.62
N ALA A 345 0.71 4.65 19.09
CA ALA A 345 1.17 5.60 18.07
C ALA A 345 0.24 5.71 16.85
N LEU A 346 -0.14 4.57 16.26
CA LEU A 346 -1.06 4.57 15.11
C LEU A 346 -2.49 4.96 15.50
N GLN A 347 -2.90 4.68 16.75
CA GLN A 347 -4.19 5.13 17.28
C GLN A 347 -4.27 6.64 17.39
N TYR A 348 -3.20 7.31 17.83
CA TYR A 348 -3.15 8.76 17.89
C TYR A 348 -3.30 9.40 16.49
N ALA A 349 -2.60 8.85 15.49
CA ALA A 349 -2.76 9.30 14.10
C ALA A 349 -4.18 9.09 13.57
N GLN A 350 -4.79 7.94 13.87
CA GLN A 350 -6.17 7.65 13.45
C GLN A 350 -7.17 8.58 14.13
N ASN A 351 -7.03 8.81 15.43
CA ASN A 351 -7.89 9.74 16.17
C ASN A 351 -7.78 11.15 15.60
N TYR A 352 -6.56 11.60 15.27
CA TYR A 352 -6.34 12.88 14.60
C TYR A 352 -7.10 12.98 13.27
N LEU A 353 -7.01 11.95 12.40
CA LEU A 353 -7.73 11.94 11.12
C LEU A 353 -9.24 11.95 11.30
N ASN A 354 -9.75 11.19 12.28
CA ASN A 354 -11.19 11.16 12.58
C ASN A 354 -11.69 12.53 13.04
N ASP A 355 -10.94 13.18 13.92
CA ASP A 355 -11.27 14.52 14.40
C ASP A 355 -11.20 15.57 13.29
N LYS A 356 -10.22 15.46 12.41
CA LYS A 356 -10.06 16.31 11.24
C LYS A 356 -11.25 16.11 10.27
N HIS A 357 -11.58 14.87 9.94
CA HIS A 357 -12.71 14.52 9.09
C HIS A 357 -14.04 15.04 9.68
N ALA A 358 -14.25 14.88 10.99
CA ALA A 358 -15.46 15.36 11.66
C ALA A 358 -15.61 16.89 11.61
N LYS A 359 -14.50 17.63 11.57
CA LYS A 359 -14.47 19.11 11.52
C LYS A 359 -14.56 19.66 10.10
N GLU A 360 -13.87 19.05 9.17
CA GLU A 360 -13.63 19.57 7.83
C GLU A 360 -14.49 18.87 6.75
N GLY A 361 -15.09 17.70 7.05
CA GLY A 361 -16.01 17.00 6.18
C GLY A 361 -15.37 15.96 5.26
N GLU A 362 -16.14 15.48 4.27
CA GLU A 362 -15.80 14.34 3.41
C GLU A 362 -14.58 14.54 2.51
N HIS A 363 -14.07 15.76 2.34
CA HIS A 363 -12.86 16.00 1.55
C HIS A 363 -11.57 15.60 2.28
N VAL A 364 -11.63 15.32 3.59
CA VAL A 364 -10.51 14.76 4.33
C VAL A 364 -10.38 13.28 4.04
N GLU A 365 -9.28 12.89 3.40
CA GLU A 365 -8.99 11.50 3.08
C GLU A 365 -8.59 10.74 4.35
N VAL A 366 -9.48 9.87 4.84
CA VAL A 366 -9.24 9.05 6.04
C VAL A 366 -8.51 7.74 5.74
N ALA A 367 -8.53 7.32 4.48
CA ALA A 367 -7.77 6.16 3.98
C ALA A 367 -6.31 6.54 3.66
N THR A 368 -5.70 7.31 4.54
CA THR A 368 -4.32 7.78 4.41
C THR A 368 -3.34 6.81 5.09
N THR A 369 -2.12 6.71 4.58
CA THR A 369 -1.04 5.96 5.23
C THR A 369 -0.76 6.53 6.62
N LEU A 370 -0.76 5.68 7.65
CA LEU A 370 -0.33 6.04 9.00
C LEU A 370 1.06 5.48 9.27
N VAL A 371 1.94 6.29 9.86
CA VAL A 371 3.34 5.94 10.06
C VAL A 371 3.76 6.18 11.50
N LYS A 372 4.18 5.12 12.20
CA LYS A 372 4.88 5.25 13.49
C LYS A 372 6.37 5.46 13.22
N VAL A 373 6.92 6.52 13.77
CA VAL A 373 8.34 6.91 13.64
C VAL A 373 8.96 7.02 15.03
N ASN A 374 10.11 6.42 15.24
CA ASN A 374 10.87 6.57 16.48
C ASN A 374 12.00 7.58 16.30
N GLU A 375 12.33 8.33 17.38
CA GLU A 375 13.52 9.18 17.44
C GLU A 375 14.78 8.36 17.12
N GLU A 376 15.73 8.97 16.39
CA GLU A 376 17.01 8.41 15.93
C GLU A 376 16.91 7.41 14.75
N VAL A 377 15.69 7.03 14.34
CA VAL A 377 15.47 6.10 13.21
C VAL A 377 14.48 6.65 12.18
N GLU A 378 14.32 7.95 12.11
CA GLU A 378 13.40 8.63 11.21
C GLU A 378 13.67 8.27 9.75
N PRO A 379 12.62 7.94 8.98
CA PRO A 379 12.75 7.73 7.54
C PRO A 379 13.01 9.06 6.82
N ALA A 380 13.66 9.00 5.67
CA ALA A 380 13.99 10.18 4.87
C ALA A 380 12.73 11.00 4.52
N SER A 381 11.60 10.34 4.24
CA SER A 381 10.31 10.99 3.96
C SER A 381 9.83 11.90 5.10
N PHE A 382 9.99 11.45 6.35
CA PHE A 382 9.66 12.26 7.52
C PHE A 382 10.59 13.46 7.66
N LEU A 383 11.90 13.25 7.48
CA LEU A 383 12.89 14.32 7.59
C LEU A 383 12.74 15.39 6.51
N GLU A 384 12.36 14.99 5.31
CA GLU A 384 12.15 15.89 4.16
C GLU A 384 10.91 16.79 4.32
N ALA A 385 9.92 16.37 5.11
CA ALA A 385 8.76 17.19 5.41
C ALA A 385 9.12 18.52 6.10
N PHE A 386 10.24 18.58 6.81
CA PHE A 386 10.73 19.80 7.48
C PHE A 386 11.64 20.67 6.60
N ASN A 387 12.00 20.22 5.40
CA ASN A 387 12.80 21.03 4.51
C ASN A 387 11.93 22.04 3.76
N PRO A 388 12.37 23.30 3.58
CA PRO A 388 11.64 24.26 2.77
C PRO A 388 11.48 23.69 1.35
N ARG A 389 10.24 23.46 0.97
CA ARG A 389 9.91 23.01 -0.38
C ARG A 389 10.01 24.23 -1.31
N THR A 390 10.99 24.25 -2.17
CA THR A 390 11.00 25.20 -3.29
C THR A 390 9.82 24.86 -4.20
N LEU A 391 8.82 25.74 -4.19
CA LEU A 391 7.68 25.77 -5.08
C LEU A 391 8.12 25.86 -6.55
#